data_9ead9d8ff47ffe112fa89a8524903694
#
_entry.id   9ead9d8ff47ffe112fa89a8524903694
#
_cell.length_a   1.000
_cell.length_b   1.000
_cell.length_c   1.000
_cell.angle_alpha   90.00
_cell.angle_beta   90.00
_cell.angle_gamma   90.00
#
_symmetry.space_group_name_H-M   'P 1'
#
loop_
_entity.id
_entity.type
_entity.pdbx_description
1 polymer ?
#
loop_
_entity_poly.entity_id
_entity_poly.type
_entity_poly.pdbx_seq_one_letter_code
_entity_poly.pdbx_strand_id
1 'polypeptide(L)'
;MSKTHLTEQKFSDFALHPKVVEALEKKGFHNCTPIQALALPLTLAGRDVAGQAQTGTGKTMAFLTSTFHYLLSHPAIADRKVNQPRALIMAPTRELAVQIHADAEPLAEATGLKLGLAYGGDGYDKQLKVLESGVDILIGTTGRLIDYAKQNHINLGAIQVVVLDEADRMYDLGFIKDIRWLFRRMPPANQRLNMLFSATLSYRVRELAFEQMNNAEYIEVEPEQKTGHRIKEELFYPSNEEKMRLLQTLIEEEWPDRAIIFANTKYRCEEIWGHLAADGHRVGLLTGDVAQKKRLRILDEFTRGDLDILVATDVAARGLHIPAVTHVFNYDLPDDCEDYVHRIGRTGRAGASGHSISLACEEYALNLPAIETYIGHSIPVSKYNPDALMTDLPKPLRLTRPRTGNGPHRTGAPRNRRRSG
;
A
#
# COMPACT_ATOMS: atom_id res chain seq x y z
N MET A 1 -27.57 14.75 4.53
CA MET A 1 -27.78 13.66 3.55
C MET A 1 -26.41 13.29 3.01
N SER A 2 -25.93 12.10 3.32
CA SER A 2 -24.62 11.57 2.89
C SER A 2 -24.62 11.47 1.37
N LYS A 3 -23.79 12.26 0.66
CA LYS A 3 -23.46 11.98 -0.74
C LYS A 3 -22.63 10.70 -0.72
N THR A 4 -23.24 9.60 -1.10
CA THR A 4 -22.61 8.30 -1.23
C THR A 4 -21.55 8.40 -2.33
N HIS A 5 -20.31 7.95 -2.05
CA HIS A 5 -19.24 7.75 -3.04
C HIS A 5 -19.61 6.67 -4.09
N LEU A 6 -20.86 6.30 -4.17
CA LEU A 6 -21.40 5.30 -5.07
C LEU A 6 -22.17 6.00 -6.19
N THR A 7 -22.05 5.48 -7.40
CA THR A 7 -22.86 5.88 -8.55
C THR A 7 -24.26 5.26 -8.46
N GLU A 8 -25.18 5.72 -9.31
CA GLU A 8 -26.47 5.06 -9.47
C GLU A 8 -26.37 3.70 -10.18
N GLN A 9 -25.26 3.46 -10.88
CA GLN A 9 -25.01 2.25 -11.65
C GLN A 9 -24.72 1.05 -10.72
N LYS A 10 -25.42 -0.05 -10.96
CA LYS A 10 -25.29 -1.28 -10.15
C LYS A 10 -24.41 -2.31 -10.88
N PHE A 11 -23.80 -3.21 -10.11
CA PHE A 11 -23.08 -4.34 -10.70
C PHE A 11 -24.00 -5.24 -11.53
N SER A 12 -25.28 -5.35 -11.17
CA SER A 12 -26.29 -6.10 -11.92
C SER A 12 -26.65 -5.48 -13.28
N ASP A 13 -26.31 -4.22 -13.53
CA ASP A 13 -26.57 -3.56 -14.82
C ASP A 13 -25.56 -3.98 -15.89
N PHE A 14 -24.47 -4.64 -15.49
CA PHE A 14 -23.45 -5.16 -16.39
C PHE A 14 -23.71 -6.63 -16.72
N ALA A 15 -23.28 -7.06 -17.91
CA ALA A 15 -23.33 -8.46 -18.33
C ALA A 15 -22.27 -9.32 -17.62
N LEU A 16 -22.21 -9.27 -16.29
CA LEU A 16 -21.32 -10.06 -15.48
C LEU A 16 -21.76 -11.53 -15.41
N HIS A 17 -20.80 -12.42 -15.21
CA HIS A 17 -21.10 -13.83 -14.97
C HIS A 17 -21.95 -13.98 -13.68
N PRO A 18 -23.06 -14.77 -13.68
CA PRO A 18 -24.00 -14.85 -12.56
C PRO A 18 -23.35 -15.13 -11.20
N LYS A 19 -22.36 -16.03 -11.15
CA LYS A 19 -21.61 -16.34 -9.92
C LYS A 19 -20.83 -15.16 -9.36
N VAL A 20 -20.38 -14.24 -10.22
CA VAL A 20 -19.68 -13.01 -9.80
C VAL A 20 -20.67 -12.04 -9.18
N VAL A 21 -21.83 -11.85 -9.80
CA VAL A 21 -22.92 -11.00 -9.26
C VAL A 21 -23.36 -11.52 -7.89
N GLU A 22 -23.62 -12.82 -7.77
CA GLU A 22 -24.01 -13.46 -6.51
C GLU A 22 -22.97 -13.22 -5.39
N ALA A 23 -21.68 -13.34 -5.70
CA ALA A 23 -20.61 -13.10 -4.73
C ALA A 23 -20.55 -11.65 -4.26
N LEU A 24 -20.72 -10.69 -5.19
CA LEU A 24 -20.77 -9.26 -4.88
C LEU A 24 -21.96 -8.90 -4.00
N GLU A 25 -23.16 -9.42 -4.34
CA GLU A 25 -24.37 -9.20 -3.57
C GLU A 25 -24.30 -9.76 -2.15
N LYS A 26 -23.75 -10.96 -1.98
CA LYS A 26 -23.49 -11.57 -0.65
C LYS A 26 -22.56 -10.71 0.22
N LYS A 27 -21.68 -9.94 -0.38
CA LYS A 27 -20.80 -8.98 0.30
C LYS A 27 -21.42 -7.59 0.48
N GLY A 28 -22.64 -7.38 0.02
CA GLY A 28 -23.34 -6.09 0.09
C GLY A 28 -22.88 -5.06 -0.95
N PHE A 29 -22.15 -5.49 -1.97
CA PHE A 29 -21.75 -4.63 -3.09
C PHE A 29 -22.86 -4.60 -4.13
N HIS A 30 -23.68 -3.55 -4.09
CA HIS A 30 -24.79 -3.37 -5.03
C HIS A 30 -24.47 -2.30 -6.08
N ASN A 31 -24.06 -1.12 -5.63
CA ASN A 31 -23.75 0.03 -6.50
C ASN A 31 -22.25 0.13 -6.75
N CYS A 32 -21.89 0.56 -7.94
CA CYS A 32 -20.51 0.76 -8.33
C CYS A 32 -19.95 2.08 -7.81
N THR A 33 -18.67 2.08 -7.46
CA THR A 33 -17.91 3.32 -7.33
C THR A 33 -17.62 3.91 -8.73
N PRO A 34 -17.23 5.21 -8.84
CA PRO A 34 -16.91 5.82 -10.11
C PRO A 34 -15.87 5.05 -10.94
N ILE A 35 -14.77 4.57 -10.30
CA ILE A 35 -13.75 3.81 -11.02
C ILE A 35 -14.25 2.46 -11.52
N GLN A 36 -15.15 1.80 -10.78
CA GLN A 36 -15.78 0.55 -11.19
C GLN A 36 -16.72 0.78 -12.36
N ALA A 37 -17.56 1.82 -12.30
CA ALA A 37 -18.48 2.18 -13.37
C ALA A 37 -17.77 2.52 -14.69
N LEU A 38 -16.58 3.13 -14.63
CA LEU A 38 -15.75 3.44 -15.80
C LEU A 38 -14.98 2.22 -16.31
N ALA A 39 -14.42 1.40 -15.42
CA ALA A 39 -13.56 0.28 -15.81
C ALA A 39 -14.35 -0.92 -16.34
N LEU A 40 -15.46 -1.29 -15.69
CA LEU A 40 -16.19 -2.51 -16.02
C LEU A 40 -16.68 -2.59 -17.47
N PRO A 41 -17.31 -1.55 -18.09
CA PRO A 41 -17.74 -1.62 -19.48
C PRO A 41 -16.60 -1.94 -20.45
N LEU A 42 -15.41 -1.40 -20.18
CA LEU A 42 -14.22 -1.56 -21.01
C LEU A 42 -13.65 -2.97 -20.87
N THR A 43 -13.41 -3.40 -19.64
CA THR A 43 -12.80 -4.71 -19.36
C THR A 43 -13.72 -5.88 -19.75
N LEU A 44 -15.04 -5.73 -19.61
CA LEU A 44 -16.04 -6.70 -20.08
C LEU A 44 -16.08 -6.81 -21.61
N ALA A 45 -15.75 -5.71 -22.32
CA ALA A 45 -15.55 -5.70 -23.75
C ALA A 45 -14.16 -6.22 -24.20
N GLY A 46 -13.33 -6.71 -23.26
CA GLY A 46 -11.99 -7.21 -23.53
C GLY A 46 -10.95 -6.10 -23.82
N ARG A 47 -11.24 -4.85 -23.46
CA ARG A 47 -10.34 -3.70 -23.67
C ARG A 47 -9.45 -3.52 -22.45
N ASP A 48 -8.18 -3.22 -22.70
CA ASP A 48 -7.22 -2.90 -21.65
C ASP A 48 -7.53 -1.55 -21.01
N VAL A 49 -7.30 -1.45 -19.70
CA VAL A 49 -7.60 -0.24 -18.92
C VAL A 49 -6.40 0.18 -18.09
N ALA A 50 -6.02 1.44 -18.21
CA ALA A 50 -5.12 2.14 -17.30
C ALA A 50 -5.91 3.16 -16.48
N GLY A 51 -6.19 2.82 -15.21
CA GLY A 51 -7.07 3.58 -14.34
C GLY A 51 -6.33 4.41 -13.30
N GLN A 52 -6.61 5.72 -13.27
CA GLN A 52 -6.17 6.62 -12.21
C GLN A 52 -7.27 6.78 -11.18
N ALA A 53 -6.99 6.37 -9.95
CA ALA A 53 -7.88 6.60 -8.82
C ALA A 53 -7.13 6.44 -7.49
N GLN A 54 -7.49 7.21 -6.50
CA GLN A 54 -6.88 7.17 -5.17
C GLN A 54 -7.14 5.83 -4.44
N THR A 55 -6.38 5.58 -3.37
CA THR A 55 -6.61 4.42 -2.49
C THR A 55 -7.99 4.54 -1.83
N GLY A 56 -8.72 3.41 -1.74
CA GLY A 56 -10.06 3.39 -1.14
C GLY A 56 -11.22 3.73 -2.08
N THR A 57 -10.97 3.99 -3.37
CA THR A 57 -12.00 4.27 -4.38
C THR A 57 -12.64 3.02 -4.99
N GLY A 58 -12.23 1.82 -4.57
CA GLY A 58 -12.79 0.56 -5.06
C GLY A 58 -12.05 -0.07 -6.25
N LYS A 59 -10.81 0.35 -6.57
CA LYS A 59 -9.98 -0.23 -7.65
C LYS A 59 -9.86 -1.75 -7.54
N THR A 60 -9.59 -2.26 -6.34
CA THR A 60 -9.41 -3.69 -6.09
C THR A 60 -10.62 -4.48 -6.57
N MET A 61 -11.82 -4.05 -6.21
CA MET A 61 -13.02 -4.75 -6.65
C MET A 61 -13.30 -4.57 -8.15
N ALA A 62 -12.89 -3.46 -8.78
CA ALA A 62 -12.99 -3.28 -10.22
C ALA A 62 -12.19 -4.35 -10.97
N PHE A 63 -10.90 -4.52 -10.67
CA PHE A 63 -10.08 -5.48 -11.37
C PHE A 63 -10.37 -6.93 -10.95
N LEU A 64 -10.74 -7.20 -9.71
CA LEU A 64 -11.15 -8.55 -9.30
C LEU A 64 -12.42 -8.98 -10.03
N THR A 65 -13.47 -8.15 -10.05
CA THR A 65 -14.71 -8.41 -10.78
C THR A 65 -14.43 -8.72 -12.26
N SER A 66 -13.61 -7.89 -12.91
CA SER A 66 -13.19 -8.09 -14.30
C SER A 66 -12.42 -9.39 -14.49
N THR A 67 -11.46 -9.69 -13.61
CA THR A 67 -10.64 -10.91 -13.67
C THR A 67 -11.49 -12.17 -13.54
N PHE A 68 -12.34 -12.22 -12.52
CA PHE A 68 -13.20 -13.40 -12.30
C PHE A 68 -14.21 -13.60 -13.44
N HIS A 69 -14.85 -12.52 -13.89
CA HIS A 69 -15.74 -12.58 -15.05
C HIS A 69 -15.01 -13.09 -16.30
N TYR A 70 -13.83 -12.54 -16.60
CA TYR A 70 -13.05 -12.92 -17.79
C TYR A 70 -12.69 -14.42 -17.76
N LEU A 71 -12.18 -14.91 -16.64
CA LEU A 71 -11.78 -16.31 -16.51
C LEU A 71 -12.95 -17.30 -16.58
N LEU A 72 -14.15 -16.91 -16.18
CA LEU A 72 -15.36 -17.71 -16.28
C LEU A 72 -15.95 -17.69 -17.70
N SER A 73 -15.77 -16.59 -18.43
CA SER A 73 -16.30 -16.40 -19.77
C SER A 73 -15.36 -16.90 -20.87
N HIS A 74 -14.07 -17.08 -20.57
CA HIS A 74 -13.07 -17.56 -21.52
C HIS A 74 -12.46 -18.86 -21.00
N PRO A 75 -12.42 -19.95 -21.79
CA PRO A 75 -11.82 -21.21 -21.37
C PRO A 75 -10.32 -21.06 -21.15
N ALA A 76 -9.75 -21.93 -20.32
CA ALA A 76 -8.30 -22.09 -20.25
C ALA A 76 -7.74 -22.57 -21.59
N ILE A 77 -6.47 -22.28 -21.86
CA ILE A 77 -5.79 -22.86 -23.04
C ILE A 77 -5.81 -24.38 -22.95
N ALA A 78 -5.86 -25.04 -24.13
CA ALA A 78 -5.72 -26.49 -24.20
C ALA A 78 -4.37 -26.92 -23.60
N ASP A 79 -4.34 -28.05 -22.91
CA ASP A 79 -3.14 -28.64 -22.29
C ASP A 79 -2.45 -27.73 -21.23
N ARG A 80 -3.21 -26.86 -20.59
CA ARG A 80 -2.72 -26.06 -19.47
C ARG A 80 -2.14 -26.94 -18.36
N LYS A 81 -0.92 -26.67 -17.96
CA LYS A 81 -0.23 -27.39 -16.88
C LYS A 81 -0.63 -26.85 -15.51
N VAL A 82 -0.47 -27.69 -14.48
CA VAL A 82 -0.81 -27.36 -13.09
C VAL A 82 -0.10 -26.09 -12.61
N ASN A 83 1.16 -25.86 -13.01
CA ASN A 83 1.95 -24.70 -12.63
C ASN A 83 1.71 -23.46 -13.51
N GLN A 84 0.65 -23.43 -14.30
CA GLN A 84 0.31 -22.31 -15.18
C GLN A 84 -0.92 -21.57 -14.67
N PRO A 85 -0.77 -20.48 -13.90
CA PRO A 85 -1.90 -19.61 -13.55
C PRO A 85 -2.49 -18.97 -14.80
N ARG A 86 -3.79 -18.65 -14.75
CA ARG A 86 -4.54 -17.98 -15.81
C ARG A 86 -4.57 -16.45 -15.63
N ALA A 87 -4.50 -16.00 -14.39
CA ALA A 87 -4.39 -14.58 -14.09
C ALA A 87 -3.22 -14.32 -13.14
N LEU A 88 -2.58 -13.17 -13.32
CA LEU A 88 -1.52 -12.67 -12.45
C LEU A 88 -1.86 -11.25 -11.98
N ILE A 89 -1.90 -11.06 -10.65
CA ILE A 89 -2.10 -9.76 -10.02
C ILE A 89 -0.84 -9.40 -9.27
N MET A 90 -0.20 -8.31 -9.68
CA MET A 90 1.05 -7.83 -9.09
C MET A 90 0.79 -6.63 -8.17
N ALA A 91 1.32 -6.71 -6.96
CA ALA A 91 1.27 -5.67 -5.95
C ALA A 91 2.68 -5.25 -5.51
N PRO A 92 2.94 -3.96 -5.21
CA PRO A 92 4.25 -3.48 -4.78
C PRO A 92 4.68 -4.01 -3.42
N THR A 93 3.73 -4.33 -2.56
CA THR A 93 3.98 -4.74 -1.17
C THR A 93 3.28 -6.05 -0.82
N ARG A 94 3.82 -6.72 0.19
CA ARG A 94 3.28 -7.98 0.71
C ARG A 94 1.90 -7.77 1.32
N GLU A 95 1.74 -6.68 2.05
CA GLU A 95 0.50 -6.30 2.72
C GLU A 95 -0.63 -6.12 1.71
N LEU A 96 -0.36 -5.40 0.62
CA LEU A 96 -1.34 -5.20 -0.44
C LEU A 96 -1.67 -6.53 -1.15
N ALA A 97 -0.67 -7.38 -1.41
CA ALA A 97 -0.91 -8.70 -1.99
C ALA A 97 -1.80 -9.57 -1.08
N VAL A 98 -1.56 -9.57 0.23
CA VAL A 98 -2.39 -10.27 1.23
C VAL A 98 -3.80 -9.70 1.26
N GLN A 99 -3.95 -8.38 1.21
CA GLN A 99 -5.27 -7.74 1.17
C GLN A 99 -6.05 -8.09 -0.09
N ILE A 100 -5.41 -7.96 -1.27
CA ILE A 100 -6.07 -8.34 -2.55
C ILE A 100 -6.50 -9.80 -2.51
N HIS A 101 -5.69 -10.68 -1.93
CA HIS A 101 -6.05 -12.10 -1.77
C HIS A 101 -7.29 -12.26 -0.90
N ALA A 102 -7.34 -11.61 0.27
CA ALA A 102 -8.49 -11.66 1.16
C ALA A 102 -9.77 -11.09 0.51
N ASP A 103 -9.65 -10.01 -0.27
CA ASP A 103 -10.76 -9.43 -1.04
C ASP A 103 -11.24 -10.37 -2.16
N ALA A 104 -10.35 -11.22 -2.71
CA ALA A 104 -10.66 -12.19 -3.76
C ALA A 104 -11.30 -13.49 -3.23
N GLU A 105 -11.08 -13.87 -1.96
CA GLU A 105 -11.57 -15.12 -1.38
C GLU A 105 -13.08 -15.34 -1.59
N PRO A 106 -13.98 -14.37 -1.33
CA PRO A 106 -15.42 -14.60 -1.53
C PRO A 106 -15.82 -14.85 -2.99
N LEU A 107 -15.11 -14.19 -3.93
CA LEU A 107 -15.29 -14.44 -5.36
C LEU A 107 -14.79 -15.83 -5.74
N ALA A 108 -13.67 -16.26 -5.18
CA ALA A 108 -13.10 -17.58 -5.42
C ALA A 108 -14.02 -18.70 -4.88
N GLU A 109 -14.55 -18.55 -3.68
CA GLU A 109 -15.51 -19.49 -3.08
C GLU A 109 -16.76 -19.65 -3.94
N ALA A 110 -17.36 -18.55 -4.42
CA ALA A 110 -18.57 -18.59 -5.24
C ALA A 110 -18.32 -19.16 -6.64
N THR A 111 -17.15 -18.92 -7.22
CA THR A 111 -16.83 -19.30 -8.61
C THR A 111 -16.14 -20.66 -8.72
N GLY A 112 -15.45 -21.10 -7.68
CA GLY A 112 -14.61 -22.30 -7.67
C GLY A 112 -13.23 -22.10 -8.28
N LEU A 113 -12.83 -20.86 -8.62
CA LEU A 113 -11.48 -20.54 -9.09
C LEU A 113 -10.50 -20.55 -7.92
N LYS A 114 -9.34 -21.14 -8.13
CA LYS A 114 -8.32 -21.33 -7.10
C LYS A 114 -7.38 -20.13 -7.01
N LEU A 115 -7.19 -19.62 -5.80
CA LEU A 115 -6.27 -18.53 -5.52
C LEU A 115 -4.89 -19.05 -5.08
N GLY A 116 -3.85 -18.33 -5.46
CA GLY A 116 -2.50 -18.48 -4.95
C GLY A 116 -1.94 -17.14 -4.52
N LEU A 117 -1.13 -17.15 -3.45
CA LEU A 117 -0.49 -15.96 -2.89
C LEU A 117 1.02 -16.17 -2.85
N ALA A 118 1.78 -15.22 -3.42
CA ALA A 118 3.23 -15.29 -3.57
C ALA A 118 3.92 -13.99 -3.10
N TYR A 119 4.52 -13.98 -1.90
CA TYR A 119 5.28 -12.84 -1.38
C TYR A 119 6.52 -13.30 -0.61
N GLY A 120 7.55 -12.45 -0.57
CA GLY A 120 8.81 -12.76 0.10
C GLY A 120 8.74 -12.63 1.63
N GLY A 121 9.68 -13.24 2.35
CA GLY A 121 9.88 -13.09 3.81
C GLY A 121 9.49 -14.32 4.62
N ASP A 122 8.27 -14.82 4.48
CA ASP A 122 7.80 -16.00 5.24
C ASP A 122 7.09 -17.01 4.33
N GLY A 123 6.96 -18.25 4.85
CA GLY A 123 6.02 -19.24 4.32
C GLY A 123 6.35 -19.79 2.94
N TYR A 124 7.62 -19.80 2.51
CA TYR A 124 8.05 -20.32 1.22
C TYR A 124 7.40 -21.68 0.90
N ASP A 125 7.61 -22.66 1.77
CA ASP A 125 7.11 -24.03 1.55
C ASP A 125 5.57 -24.12 1.57
N LYS A 126 4.90 -23.30 2.40
CA LYS A 126 3.43 -23.25 2.44
C LYS A 126 2.86 -22.67 1.16
N GLN A 127 3.44 -21.56 0.67
CA GLN A 127 3.05 -20.94 -0.58
C GLN A 127 3.30 -21.89 -1.76
N LEU A 128 4.45 -22.58 -1.77
CA LEU A 128 4.81 -23.53 -2.81
C LEU A 128 3.82 -24.69 -2.88
N LYS A 129 3.44 -25.29 -1.75
CA LYS A 129 2.41 -26.37 -1.71
C LYS A 129 1.08 -25.95 -2.32
N VAL A 130 0.65 -24.69 -2.09
CA VAL A 130 -0.58 -24.17 -2.72
C VAL A 130 -0.40 -24.07 -4.24
N LEU A 131 0.74 -23.59 -4.71
CA LEU A 131 1.02 -23.47 -6.14
C LEU A 131 1.10 -24.84 -6.83
N GLU A 132 1.69 -25.83 -6.18
CA GLU A 132 1.78 -27.21 -6.67
C GLU A 132 0.40 -27.89 -6.81
N SER A 133 -0.60 -27.48 -6.01
CA SER A 133 -1.97 -27.95 -6.15
C SER A 133 -2.72 -27.35 -7.35
N GLY A 134 -2.08 -26.40 -8.05
CA GLY A 134 -2.64 -25.66 -9.17
C GLY A 134 -3.51 -24.49 -8.72
N VAL A 135 -3.23 -23.32 -9.29
CA VAL A 135 -3.99 -22.09 -9.04
C VAL A 135 -4.46 -21.48 -10.36
N ASP A 136 -5.59 -20.78 -10.33
CA ASP A 136 -6.12 -20.06 -11.48
C ASP A 136 -5.68 -18.59 -11.43
N ILE A 137 -5.72 -17.97 -10.27
CA ILE A 137 -5.35 -16.57 -10.05
C ILE A 137 -4.19 -16.53 -9.05
N LEU A 138 -3.06 -16.01 -9.50
CA LEU A 138 -1.88 -15.82 -8.67
C LEU A 138 -1.72 -14.33 -8.32
N ILE A 139 -1.67 -14.04 -7.02
CA ILE A 139 -1.49 -12.69 -6.49
C ILE A 139 -0.12 -12.63 -5.83
N GLY A 140 0.68 -11.60 -6.11
CA GLY A 140 2.00 -11.57 -5.48
C GLY A 140 2.84 -10.33 -5.71
N THR A 141 3.99 -10.33 -5.02
CA THR A 141 5.05 -9.32 -5.20
C THR A 141 6.07 -9.79 -6.21
N THR A 142 6.60 -8.85 -6.99
CA THR A 142 7.49 -9.12 -8.15
C THR A 142 8.67 -10.03 -7.81
N GLY A 143 9.37 -9.79 -6.70
CA GLY A 143 10.55 -10.57 -6.33
C GLY A 143 10.27 -12.06 -6.11
N ARG A 144 9.16 -12.42 -5.42
CA ARG A 144 8.78 -13.81 -5.18
C ARG A 144 8.22 -14.48 -6.45
N LEU A 145 7.50 -13.74 -7.27
CA LEU A 145 7.02 -14.22 -8.56
C LEU A 145 8.18 -14.59 -9.48
N ILE A 146 9.23 -13.75 -9.54
CA ILE A 146 10.45 -14.03 -10.29
C ILE A 146 11.19 -15.24 -9.74
N ASP A 147 11.32 -15.35 -8.42
CA ASP A 147 11.96 -16.47 -7.77
C ASP A 147 11.28 -17.79 -8.14
N TYR A 148 9.97 -17.88 -8.00
CA TYR A 148 9.19 -19.06 -8.40
C TYR A 148 9.25 -19.35 -9.91
N ALA A 149 9.25 -18.32 -10.76
CA ALA A 149 9.36 -18.51 -12.20
C ALA A 149 10.77 -18.99 -12.61
N LYS A 150 11.85 -18.50 -11.99
CA LYS A 150 13.22 -18.97 -12.24
C LYS A 150 13.43 -20.42 -11.82
N GLN A 151 12.73 -20.87 -10.76
CA GLN A 151 12.78 -22.24 -10.27
C GLN A 151 11.76 -23.17 -10.98
N ASN A 152 11.02 -22.68 -11.98
CA ASN A 152 9.98 -23.40 -12.72
C ASN A 152 8.79 -23.87 -11.84
N HIS A 153 8.59 -23.30 -10.66
CA HIS A 153 7.41 -23.55 -9.85
C HIS A 153 6.15 -22.91 -10.46
N ILE A 154 6.31 -21.82 -11.19
CA ILE A 154 5.25 -21.20 -12.01
C ILE A 154 5.72 -20.98 -13.43
N ASN A 155 4.77 -21.09 -14.38
CA ASN A 155 4.98 -20.79 -15.78
C ASN A 155 3.90 -19.81 -16.25
N LEU A 156 4.28 -18.63 -16.70
CA LEU A 156 3.39 -17.53 -17.04
C LEU A 156 2.85 -17.60 -18.49
N GLY A 157 3.19 -18.64 -19.25
CA GLY A 157 2.79 -18.79 -20.65
C GLY A 157 1.29 -19.00 -20.90
N ALA A 158 0.48 -19.22 -19.84
CA ALA A 158 -0.96 -19.40 -19.95
C ALA A 158 -1.75 -18.21 -19.36
N ILE A 159 -1.12 -17.09 -19.07
CA ILE A 159 -1.76 -15.90 -18.52
C ILE A 159 -2.76 -15.33 -19.53
N GLN A 160 -4.00 -15.20 -19.12
CA GLN A 160 -5.11 -14.59 -19.86
C GLN A 160 -5.46 -13.20 -19.32
N VAL A 161 -5.17 -12.93 -18.03
CA VAL A 161 -5.41 -11.62 -17.39
C VAL A 161 -4.19 -11.22 -16.59
N VAL A 162 -3.78 -9.97 -16.73
CA VAL A 162 -2.72 -9.38 -15.91
C VAL A 162 -3.19 -8.08 -15.27
N VAL A 163 -2.89 -7.90 -14.00
CA VAL A 163 -3.19 -6.67 -13.24
C VAL A 163 -1.92 -6.15 -12.59
N LEU A 164 -1.69 -4.86 -12.74
CA LEU A 164 -0.72 -4.08 -11.98
C LEU A 164 -1.48 -3.13 -11.06
N ASP A 165 -1.40 -3.32 -9.76
CA ASP A 165 -1.98 -2.39 -8.79
C ASP A 165 -0.88 -1.54 -8.14
N GLU A 166 -1.17 -0.27 -7.89
CA GLU A 166 -0.22 0.75 -7.43
C GLU A 166 1.06 0.80 -8.32
N ALA A 167 0.87 0.98 -9.63
CA ALA A 167 1.97 0.96 -10.61
C ALA A 167 2.99 2.09 -10.38
N ASP A 168 2.56 3.29 -9.99
CA ASP A 168 3.41 4.41 -9.57
C ASP A 168 4.37 3.98 -8.47
N ARG A 169 3.87 3.32 -7.45
CA ARG A 169 4.68 2.83 -6.36
C ARG A 169 5.67 1.74 -6.78
N MET A 170 5.30 0.89 -7.74
CA MET A 170 6.26 -0.09 -8.27
C MET A 170 7.45 0.59 -8.96
N TYR A 171 7.23 1.78 -9.55
CA TYR A 171 8.30 2.64 -10.08
C TYR A 171 9.19 3.17 -8.95
N ASP A 172 8.60 3.77 -7.91
CA ASP A 172 9.33 4.35 -6.77
C ASP A 172 10.21 3.31 -6.05
N LEU A 173 9.73 2.07 -5.98
CA LEU A 173 10.47 0.95 -5.40
C LEU A 173 11.48 0.31 -6.36
N GLY A 174 11.60 0.81 -7.60
CA GLY A 174 12.57 0.33 -8.59
C GLY A 174 12.23 -1.02 -9.23
N PHE A 175 10.99 -1.50 -9.15
CA PHE A 175 10.58 -2.82 -9.66
C PHE A 175 10.33 -2.89 -11.16
N ILE A 176 10.60 -1.83 -11.92
CA ILE A 176 10.33 -1.78 -13.36
C ILE A 176 11.07 -2.87 -14.15
N LYS A 177 12.33 -3.13 -13.82
CA LYS A 177 13.10 -4.20 -14.46
C LYS A 177 12.46 -5.58 -14.19
N ASP A 178 11.94 -5.77 -13.00
CA ASP A 178 11.29 -7.00 -12.56
C ASP A 178 9.94 -7.19 -13.27
N ILE A 179 9.15 -6.13 -13.36
CA ILE A 179 7.88 -6.12 -14.10
C ILE A 179 8.12 -6.47 -15.56
N ARG A 180 9.03 -5.79 -16.24
CA ARG A 180 9.38 -6.09 -17.65
C ARG A 180 9.92 -7.52 -17.83
N TRP A 181 10.62 -8.07 -16.81
CA TRP A 181 11.09 -9.45 -16.83
C TRP A 181 9.93 -10.45 -16.76
N LEU A 182 8.91 -10.21 -15.94
CA LEU A 182 7.70 -11.03 -15.83
C LEU A 182 6.87 -10.97 -17.12
N PHE A 183 6.61 -9.77 -17.65
CA PHE A 183 5.81 -9.58 -18.85
C PHE A 183 6.40 -10.30 -20.08
N ARG A 184 7.73 -10.35 -20.22
CA ARG A 184 8.39 -11.09 -21.31
C ARG A 184 8.15 -12.60 -21.30
N ARG A 185 7.56 -13.15 -20.25
CA ARG A 185 7.24 -14.58 -20.08
C ARG A 185 5.77 -14.89 -20.21
N MET A 186 4.97 -13.89 -20.43
CA MET A 186 3.53 -13.99 -20.67
C MET A 186 3.22 -14.00 -22.16
N PRO A 187 2.03 -14.43 -22.57
CA PRO A 187 1.57 -14.24 -23.95
C PRO A 187 1.63 -12.76 -24.36
N PRO A 188 1.65 -12.44 -25.66
CA PRO A 188 1.62 -11.05 -26.15
C PRO A 188 0.45 -10.25 -25.59
N ALA A 189 0.60 -8.93 -25.46
CA ALA A 189 -0.39 -8.04 -24.84
C ALA A 189 -1.80 -8.18 -25.46
N ASN A 190 -1.88 -8.37 -26.78
CA ASN A 190 -3.15 -8.54 -27.50
C ASN A 190 -3.82 -9.92 -27.32
N GLN A 191 -3.21 -10.84 -26.61
CA GLN A 191 -3.76 -12.17 -26.29
C GLN A 191 -4.20 -12.30 -24.83
N ARG A 192 -4.16 -11.21 -24.09
CA ARG A 192 -4.56 -11.17 -22.68
C ARG A 192 -5.26 -9.85 -22.37
N LEU A 193 -6.10 -9.85 -21.34
CA LEU A 193 -6.66 -8.63 -20.77
C LEU A 193 -5.63 -8.01 -19.81
N ASN A 194 -5.28 -6.74 -20.03
CA ASN A 194 -4.35 -6.04 -19.18
C ASN A 194 -5.05 -4.91 -18.44
N MET A 195 -4.81 -4.82 -17.13
CA MET A 195 -5.32 -3.75 -16.29
C MET A 195 -4.18 -3.17 -15.46
N LEU A 196 -4.07 -1.85 -15.44
CA LEU A 196 -3.12 -1.10 -14.65
C LEU A 196 -3.89 -0.09 -13.81
N PHE A 197 -3.68 -0.10 -12.50
CA PHE A 197 -4.25 0.87 -11.59
C PHE A 197 -3.15 1.60 -10.83
N SER A 198 -3.32 2.90 -10.67
CA SER A 198 -2.35 3.78 -10.05
C SER A 198 -3.04 4.95 -9.36
N ALA A 199 -2.41 5.57 -8.37
CA ALA A 199 -2.88 6.83 -7.83
C ALA A 199 -2.59 7.98 -8.80
N THR A 200 -1.50 7.86 -9.56
CA THR A 200 -1.10 8.84 -10.58
C THR A 200 -0.78 8.15 -11.90
N LEU A 201 -1.14 8.79 -13.03
CA LEU A 201 -0.73 8.37 -14.38
C LEU A 201 0.41 9.25 -14.90
N SER A 202 1.52 9.27 -14.15
CA SER A 202 2.74 9.96 -14.55
C SER A 202 3.24 9.49 -15.91
N TYR A 203 4.15 10.26 -16.55
CA TYR A 203 4.74 9.86 -17.82
C TYR A 203 5.33 8.43 -17.77
N ARG A 204 5.99 8.07 -16.68
CA ARG A 204 6.60 6.75 -16.48
C ARG A 204 5.57 5.62 -16.41
N VAL A 205 4.44 5.86 -15.73
CA VAL A 205 3.34 4.88 -15.65
C VAL A 205 2.67 4.72 -17.02
N ARG A 206 2.47 5.80 -17.76
CA ARG A 206 1.92 5.78 -19.13
C ARG A 206 2.86 5.06 -20.10
N GLU A 207 4.18 5.26 -19.98
CA GLU A 207 5.19 4.54 -20.75
C GLU A 207 5.06 3.02 -20.52
N LEU A 208 4.93 2.57 -19.25
CA LEU A 208 4.74 1.16 -18.95
C LEU A 208 3.44 0.61 -19.55
N ALA A 209 2.35 1.35 -19.45
CA ALA A 209 1.09 0.96 -20.06
C ALA A 209 1.23 0.84 -21.58
N PHE A 210 1.89 1.79 -22.25
CA PHE A 210 2.16 1.73 -23.68
C PHE A 210 3.01 0.51 -24.07
N GLU A 211 4.05 0.18 -23.29
CA GLU A 211 4.94 -0.95 -23.56
C GLU A 211 4.27 -2.32 -23.37
N GLN A 212 3.38 -2.45 -22.37
CA GLN A 212 2.96 -3.75 -21.87
C GLN A 212 1.48 -4.07 -22.12
N MET A 213 0.69 -3.10 -22.59
CA MET A 213 -0.74 -3.24 -22.79
C MET A 213 -1.11 -3.04 -24.27
N ASN A 214 -2.29 -3.50 -24.63
CA ASN A 214 -2.81 -3.41 -26.00
C ASN A 214 -3.76 -2.21 -26.13
N ASN A 215 -3.22 -1.03 -26.47
CA ASN A 215 -3.98 0.22 -26.64
C ASN A 215 -4.91 0.49 -25.46
N ALA A 216 -4.35 0.57 -24.25
CA ALA A 216 -5.11 0.77 -23.03
C ALA A 216 -5.96 2.05 -23.08
N GLU A 217 -7.21 1.93 -22.63
CA GLU A 217 -8.05 3.08 -22.35
C GLU A 217 -7.65 3.71 -21.03
N TYR A 218 -7.38 5.01 -21.07
CA TYR A 218 -7.05 5.78 -19.88
C TYR A 218 -8.33 6.30 -19.25
N ILE A 219 -8.61 5.84 -18.04
CA ILE A 219 -9.75 6.31 -17.25
C ILE A 219 -9.23 7.02 -16.01
N GLU A 220 -9.83 8.14 -15.69
CA GLU A 220 -9.49 8.95 -14.54
C GLU A 220 -10.72 9.26 -13.72
N VAL A 221 -10.64 8.97 -12.43
CA VAL A 221 -11.61 9.47 -11.47
C VAL A 221 -10.95 10.67 -10.80
N GLU A 222 -11.43 11.85 -11.17
CA GLU A 222 -11.01 13.07 -10.50
C GLU A 222 -11.25 12.90 -9.00
N PRO A 223 -10.23 13.12 -8.17
CA PRO A 223 -10.48 13.21 -6.74
C PRO A 223 -11.50 14.34 -6.52
N GLU A 224 -12.53 14.09 -5.71
CA GLU A 224 -13.39 15.16 -5.20
C GLU A 224 -12.52 16.13 -4.39
N GLN A 225 -11.78 16.98 -5.05
CA GLN A 225 -10.64 17.81 -4.62
C GLN A 225 -9.43 16.97 -4.14
N LYS A 226 -8.19 17.41 -4.47
CA LYS A 226 -6.93 16.75 -4.09
C LYS A 226 -6.80 16.60 -2.57
N THR A 227 -7.48 17.46 -1.83
CA THR A 227 -7.72 17.36 -0.39
C THR A 227 -9.23 17.29 -0.19
N GLY A 228 -9.73 16.23 0.43
CA GLY A 228 -11.19 16.10 0.65
C GLY A 228 -11.72 17.28 1.47
N HIS A 229 -12.86 17.88 1.09
CA HIS A 229 -13.57 18.94 1.85
C HIS A 229 -13.83 18.63 3.33
N ARG A 230 -13.44 17.43 3.80
CA ARG A 230 -13.67 16.93 5.14
C ARG A 230 -12.40 16.76 5.96
N ILE A 231 -11.24 17.11 5.38
CA ILE A 231 -9.98 17.13 6.11
C ILE A 231 -9.71 18.57 6.52
N LYS A 232 -9.72 18.81 7.84
CA LYS A 232 -9.20 20.05 8.41
C LYS A 232 -7.68 19.97 8.32
N GLU A 233 -7.06 20.91 7.63
CA GLU A 233 -5.60 20.99 7.51
C GLU A 233 -5.08 22.12 8.39
N GLU A 234 -4.00 21.86 9.12
CA GLU A 234 -3.30 22.85 9.92
C GLU A 234 -1.78 22.75 9.75
N LEU A 235 -1.12 23.90 9.72
CA LEU A 235 0.32 24.02 9.57
C LEU A 235 0.91 24.79 10.74
N PHE A 236 1.94 24.25 11.36
CA PHE A 236 2.73 24.91 12.40
C PHE A 236 4.18 25.07 11.97
N TYR A 237 4.85 26.12 12.46
CA TYR A 237 6.26 26.39 12.20
C TYR A 237 7.10 26.29 13.50
N PRO A 238 7.32 25.09 14.03
CA PRO A 238 8.22 24.90 15.14
C PRO A 238 9.68 24.98 14.69
N SER A 239 10.58 25.39 15.60
CA SER A 239 11.99 25.09 15.42
C SER A 239 12.26 23.58 15.52
N ASN A 240 13.41 23.12 15.02
CA ASN A 240 13.80 21.70 15.14
C ASN A 240 13.82 21.23 16.61
N GLU A 241 14.19 22.10 17.54
CA GLU A 241 14.26 21.79 18.98
C GLU A 241 12.87 21.69 19.64
N GLU A 242 11.91 22.48 19.17
CA GLU A 242 10.54 22.50 19.70
C GLU A 242 9.65 21.41 19.11
N LYS A 243 9.99 20.89 17.96
CA LYS A 243 9.15 20.02 17.14
C LYS A 243 8.60 18.80 17.87
N MET A 244 9.43 18.12 18.67
CA MET A 244 8.99 16.97 19.48
C MET A 244 8.04 17.39 20.61
N ARG A 245 8.36 18.51 21.27
CA ARG A 245 7.54 19.06 22.35
C ARG A 245 6.17 19.48 21.82
N LEU A 246 6.15 20.15 20.66
CA LEU A 246 4.92 20.55 20.00
C LEU A 246 4.07 19.33 19.59
N LEU A 247 4.70 18.30 18.99
CA LEU A 247 3.97 17.06 18.64
C LEU A 247 3.27 16.46 19.87
N GLN A 248 3.97 16.31 20.98
CA GLN A 248 3.38 15.74 22.20
C GLN A 248 2.29 16.65 22.79
N THR A 249 2.50 17.96 22.80
CA THR A 249 1.48 18.93 23.23
C THR A 249 0.21 18.79 22.36
N LEU A 250 0.36 18.72 21.03
CA LEU A 250 -0.77 18.57 20.11
C LEU A 250 -1.50 17.23 20.28
N ILE A 251 -0.78 16.14 20.56
CA ILE A 251 -1.41 14.83 20.83
C ILE A 251 -2.25 14.88 22.11
N GLU A 252 -1.76 15.55 23.15
CA GLU A 252 -2.50 15.74 24.41
C GLU A 252 -3.71 16.67 24.24
N GLU A 253 -3.59 17.73 23.44
CA GLU A 253 -4.67 18.70 23.22
C GLU A 253 -5.79 18.10 22.33
N GLU A 254 -5.42 17.44 21.24
CA GLU A 254 -6.37 16.88 20.26
C GLU A 254 -6.95 15.53 20.69
N TRP A 255 -6.26 14.81 21.56
CA TRP A 255 -6.67 13.48 22.09
C TRP A 255 -7.23 12.55 21.01
N PRO A 256 -6.42 12.20 19.97
CA PRO A 256 -6.91 11.48 18.82
C PRO A 256 -7.34 10.05 19.17
N ASP A 257 -8.54 9.64 18.76
CA ASP A 257 -8.96 8.22 18.89
C ASP A 257 -8.01 7.28 18.17
N ARG A 258 -7.56 7.68 16.96
CA ARG A 258 -6.56 6.99 16.16
C ARG A 258 -5.73 7.98 15.36
N ALA A 259 -4.42 7.86 15.43
CA ALA A 259 -3.51 8.74 14.70
C ALA A 259 -2.42 7.98 13.93
N ILE A 260 -1.98 8.58 12.82
CA ILE A 260 -0.73 8.20 12.16
C ILE A 260 0.20 9.40 12.19
N ILE A 261 1.45 9.14 12.56
CA ILE A 261 2.52 10.13 12.54
C ILE A 261 3.53 9.72 11.46
N PHE A 262 3.75 10.60 10.50
CA PHE A 262 4.71 10.40 9.42
C PHE A 262 6.00 11.14 9.67
N ALA A 263 7.12 10.44 9.48
CA ALA A 263 8.45 11.04 9.43
C ALA A 263 9.25 10.47 8.26
N ASN A 264 10.17 11.28 7.70
CA ASN A 264 10.89 10.94 6.47
C ASN A 264 11.96 9.87 6.69
N THR A 265 12.49 9.72 7.91
CA THR A 265 13.57 8.77 8.21
C THR A 265 13.17 7.73 9.26
N LYS A 266 13.73 6.53 9.15
CA LYS A 266 13.57 5.46 10.15
C LYS A 266 14.02 5.90 11.53
N TYR A 267 15.15 6.62 11.60
CA TYR A 267 15.70 7.13 12.85
C TYR A 267 14.70 8.06 13.55
N ARG A 268 14.11 8.98 12.82
CA ARG A 268 13.12 9.91 13.37
C ARG A 268 11.85 9.18 13.83
N CYS A 269 11.41 8.18 13.07
CA CYS A 269 10.30 7.33 13.50
C CYS A 269 10.60 6.57 14.80
N GLU A 270 11.82 6.03 14.96
CA GLU A 270 12.25 5.34 16.19
C GLU A 270 12.30 6.32 17.38
N GLU A 271 12.76 7.54 17.16
CA GLU A 271 12.80 8.59 18.18
C GLU A 271 11.39 9.00 18.64
N ILE A 272 10.49 9.30 17.71
CA ILE A 272 9.09 9.64 18.00
C ILE A 272 8.42 8.50 18.77
N TRP A 273 8.53 7.29 18.24
CA TRP A 273 8.00 6.10 18.92
C TRP A 273 8.56 5.96 20.34
N GLY A 274 9.86 6.18 20.52
CA GLY A 274 10.52 6.06 21.81
C GLY A 274 10.00 7.05 22.85
N HIS A 275 9.74 8.29 22.47
CA HIS A 275 9.17 9.30 23.33
C HIS A 275 7.71 8.98 23.70
N LEU A 276 6.88 8.69 22.70
CA LEU A 276 5.47 8.38 22.93
C LEU A 276 5.27 7.10 23.76
N ALA A 277 6.08 6.08 23.52
CA ALA A 277 6.04 4.86 24.32
C ALA A 277 6.51 5.07 25.77
N ALA A 278 7.49 5.96 25.99
CA ALA A 278 7.95 6.33 27.33
C ALA A 278 6.91 7.15 28.10
N ASP A 279 6.07 7.89 27.37
CA ASP A 279 4.97 8.68 27.92
C ASP A 279 3.68 7.85 28.17
N GLY A 280 3.73 6.57 27.82
CA GLY A 280 2.64 5.62 28.10
C GLY A 280 1.61 5.47 26.98
N HIS A 281 1.80 6.09 25.82
CA HIS A 281 0.90 5.90 24.67
C HIS A 281 0.97 4.48 24.10
N ARG A 282 -0.15 3.97 23.63
CA ARG A 282 -0.24 2.69 22.90
C ARG A 282 0.19 2.91 21.44
N VAL A 283 1.49 2.87 21.19
CA VAL A 283 2.10 3.28 19.92
C VAL A 283 2.81 2.12 19.23
N GLY A 284 2.53 1.96 17.93
CA GLY A 284 3.20 1.02 17.02
C GLY A 284 4.20 1.73 16.12
N LEU A 285 5.29 1.03 15.76
CA LEU A 285 6.32 1.53 14.84
C LEU A 285 6.34 0.70 13.56
N LEU A 286 6.20 1.37 12.41
CA LEU A 286 6.27 0.77 11.08
C LEU A 286 7.40 1.43 10.26
N THR A 287 8.53 0.73 10.16
CA THR A 287 9.65 1.10 9.29
C THR A 287 10.08 -0.09 8.44
N GLY A 288 10.95 0.14 7.46
CA GLY A 288 11.48 -0.93 6.61
C GLY A 288 12.26 -2.02 7.37
N ASP A 289 12.73 -1.73 8.59
CA ASP A 289 13.51 -2.67 9.41
C ASP A 289 12.63 -3.60 10.28
N VAL A 290 11.32 -3.34 10.33
CA VAL A 290 10.38 -4.17 11.08
C VAL A 290 10.13 -5.47 10.31
N ALA A 291 10.42 -6.62 10.97
CA ALA A 291 10.17 -7.93 10.39
C ALA A 291 8.71 -8.11 9.98
N GLN A 292 8.47 -8.75 8.84
CA GLN A 292 7.15 -8.87 8.21
C GLN A 292 6.04 -9.38 9.16
N LYS A 293 6.34 -10.44 9.92
CA LYS A 293 5.39 -11.00 10.90
C LYS A 293 4.98 -9.99 11.98
N LYS A 294 5.96 -9.20 12.45
CA LYS A 294 5.71 -8.15 13.45
C LYS A 294 4.90 -7.00 12.84
N ARG A 295 5.15 -6.68 11.58
CA ARG A 295 4.45 -5.63 10.84
C ARG A 295 2.96 -5.94 10.68
N LEU A 296 2.63 -7.15 10.22
CA LEU A 296 1.23 -7.61 10.12
C LEU A 296 0.53 -7.60 11.49
N ARG A 297 1.24 -8.01 12.54
CA ARG A 297 0.72 -7.97 13.90
C ARG A 297 0.42 -6.54 14.38
N ILE A 298 1.33 -5.59 14.15
CA ILE A 298 1.14 -4.17 14.52
C ILE A 298 -0.09 -3.59 13.81
N LEU A 299 -0.28 -3.91 12.52
CA LEU A 299 -1.43 -3.47 11.75
C LEU A 299 -2.75 -4.06 12.27
N ASP A 300 -2.73 -5.34 12.63
CA ASP A 300 -3.88 -6.02 13.22
C ASP A 300 -4.22 -5.42 14.61
N GLU A 301 -3.22 -5.18 15.46
CA GLU A 301 -3.36 -4.51 16.76
C GLU A 301 -3.94 -3.09 16.59
N PHE A 302 -3.43 -2.33 15.60
CA PHE A 302 -3.96 -1.00 15.30
C PHE A 302 -5.40 -1.06 14.76
N THR A 303 -5.70 -2.03 13.92
CA THR A 303 -7.06 -2.21 13.37
C THR A 303 -8.08 -2.54 14.45
N ARG A 304 -7.70 -3.36 15.45
CA ARG A 304 -8.56 -3.71 16.58
C ARG A 304 -8.70 -2.61 17.64
N GLY A 305 -7.85 -1.57 17.60
CA GLY A 305 -7.80 -0.53 18.60
C GLY A 305 -6.95 -0.87 19.83
N ASP A 306 -6.10 -1.90 19.74
CA ASP A 306 -5.11 -2.21 20.77
C ASP A 306 -3.96 -1.18 20.77
N LEU A 307 -3.76 -0.48 19.65
CA LEU A 307 -2.86 0.66 19.46
C LEU A 307 -3.66 1.89 19.02
N ASP A 308 -3.33 3.06 19.55
CA ASP A 308 -3.97 4.34 19.20
C ASP A 308 -3.17 5.11 18.16
N ILE A 309 -1.85 4.96 18.18
CA ILE A 309 -0.93 5.71 17.35
C ILE A 309 -0.03 4.78 16.54
N LEU A 310 0.13 5.08 15.25
CA LEU A 310 1.15 4.48 14.40
C LEU A 310 2.19 5.54 14.04
N VAL A 311 3.47 5.23 14.22
CA VAL A 311 4.57 6.03 13.68
C VAL A 311 5.15 5.29 12.48
N ALA A 312 5.24 5.96 11.32
CA ALA A 312 5.62 5.29 10.09
C ALA A 312 6.42 6.19 9.13
N THR A 313 7.26 5.56 8.31
CA THR A 313 7.77 6.19 7.09
C THR A 313 6.77 5.96 5.94
N ASP A 314 6.81 6.81 4.89
CA ASP A 314 5.96 6.66 3.71
C ASP A 314 6.06 5.28 3.09
N VAL A 315 7.27 4.81 2.85
CA VAL A 315 7.54 3.47 2.28
C VAL A 315 6.89 2.36 3.10
N ALA A 316 6.84 2.52 4.42
CA ALA A 316 6.25 1.52 5.30
C ALA A 316 4.73 1.62 5.40
N ALA A 317 4.14 2.80 5.29
CA ALA A 317 2.71 3.05 5.43
C ALA A 317 1.94 2.92 4.11
N ARG A 318 2.60 3.10 2.97
CA ARG A 318 1.99 2.98 1.64
C ARG A 318 1.50 1.54 1.39
N GLY A 319 0.35 1.40 0.74
CA GLY A 319 -0.27 0.10 0.44
C GLY A 319 -0.86 -0.61 1.65
N LEU A 320 -0.87 0.03 2.84
CA LEU A 320 -1.54 -0.49 4.01
C LEU A 320 -2.99 -0.03 4.03
N HIS A 321 -3.90 -0.98 4.14
CA HIS A 321 -5.27 -0.66 4.49
C HIS A 321 -5.32 -0.35 5.99
N ILE A 322 -5.20 0.94 6.31
CA ILE A 322 -5.36 1.40 7.68
C ILE A 322 -6.81 1.91 7.78
N PRO A 323 -7.63 1.30 8.66
CA PRO A 323 -9.02 1.74 8.83
C PRO A 323 -9.07 3.15 9.38
N ALA A 324 -10.19 3.81 9.22
CA ALA A 324 -10.51 5.19 9.59
C ALA A 324 -9.62 5.78 10.69
N VAL A 325 -8.66 6.61 10.27
CA VAL A 325 -7.79 7.38 11.16
C VAL A 325 -8.46 8.74 11.36
N THR A 326 -8.51 9.23 12.59
CA THR A 326 -9.05 10.56 12.88
C THR A 326 -8.02 11.64 12.61
N HIS A 327 -6.75 11.38 12.91
CA HIS A 327 -5.67 12.36 12.78
C HIS A 327 -4.49 11.82 11.97
N VAL A 328 -3.90 12.70 11.17
CA VAL A 328 -2.62 12.50 10.49
C VAL A 328 -1.67 13.61 10.91
N PHE A 329 -0.56 13.25 11.51
CA PHE A 329 0.52 14.19 11.82
C PHE A 329 1.65 14.01 10.80
N ASN A 330 1.92 15.04 10.01
CA ASN A 330 3.13 15.13 9.20
C ASN A 330 4.22 15.74 10.08
N TYR A 331 4.89 14.91 10.89
CA TYR A 331 6.02 15.36 11.70
C TYR A 331 7.09 15.98 10.82
N ASP A 332 7.43 15.34 9.70
CA ASP A 332 8.23 15.92 8.63
C ASP A 332 7.34 16.14 7.41
N LEU A 333 7.42 17.32 6.76
CA LEU A 333 6.82 17.48 5.43
C LEU A 333 7.52 16.52 4.46
N PRO A 334 6.79 15.82 3.59
CA PRO A 334 7.38 14.88 2.64
C PRO A 334 8.22 15.61 1.59
N ASP A 335 9.22 14.90 1.04
CA ASP A 335 10.05 15.40 -0.06
C ASP A 335 9.29 15.38 -1.40
N ASP A 336 8.30 14.48 -1.53
CA ASP A 336 7.42 14.38 -2.69
C ASP A 336 6.02 14.91 -2.35
N CYS A 337 5.51 15.85 -3.16
CA CYS A 337 4.20 16.45 -2.95
C CYS A 337 3.04 15.44 -3.07
N GLU A 338 3.20 14.36 -3.87
CA GLU A 338 2.23 13.28 -3.96
C GLU A 338 2.09 12.54 -2.62
N ASP A 339 3.20 12.39 -1.88
CA ASP A 339 3.20 11.76 -0.57
C ASP A 339 2.37 12.53 0.45
N TYR A 340 2.33 13.86 0.36
CA TYR A 340 1.47 14.66 1.21
C TYR A 340 0.00 14.24 1.07
N VAL A 341 -0.50 14.15 -0.15
CA VAL A 341 -1.88 13.74 -0.43
C VAL A 341 -2.12 12.29 0.01
N HIS A 342 -1.16 11.39 -0.21
CA HIS A 342 -1.25 10.00 0.23
C HIS A 342 -1.29 9.87 1.77
N ARG A 343 -0.55 10.72 2.51
CA ARG A 343 -0.55 10.76 3.97
C ARG A 343 -1.88 11.26 4.51
N ILE A 344 -2.31 12.46 4.09
CA ILE A 344 -3.56 13.04 4.58
C ILE A 344 -4.78 12.21 4.16
N GLY A 345 -4.73 11.55 3.01
CA GLY A 345 -5.76 10.61 2.57
C GLY A 345 -5.88 9.34 3.44
N ARG A 346 -5.14 9.22 4.56
CA ARG A 346 -5.39 8.20 5.58
C ARG A 346 -6.52 8.60 6.51
N THR A 347 -6.87 9.87 6.60
CA THR A 347 -8.03 10.38 7.33
C THR A 347 -9.14 10.85 6.38
N GLY A 348 -10.28 11.25 6.90
CA GLY A 348 -11.41 11.77 6.11
C GLY A 348 -12.11 10.76 5.20
N ARG A 349 -11.94 9.44 5.42
CA ARG A 349 -12.50 8.37 4.60
C ARG A 349 -13.95 8.04 4.94
N ALA A 350 -14.65 7.44 3.98
CA ALA A 350 -16.02 6.94 4.14
C ALA A 350 -17.02 7.96 4.68
N GLY A 351 -16.79 9.26 4.42
CA GLY A 351 -17.70 10.30 4.84
C GLY A 351 -17.44 10.89 6.24
N ALA A 352 -16.43 10.40 6.97
CA ALA A 352 -16.00 10.98 8.24
C ALA A 352 -15.14 12.25 8.02
N SER A 353 -15.14 13.16 9.01
CA SER A 353 -14.18 14.27 9.07
C SER A 353 -12.83 13.77 9.51
N GLY A 354 -11.76 14.37 9.02
CA GLY A 354 -10.39 14.09 9.40
C GLY A 354 -9.62 15.35 9.76
N HIS A 355 -8.52 15.20 10.49
CA HIS A 355 -7.62 16.30 10.84
C HIS A 355 -6.21 15.95 10.39
N SER A 356 -5.58 16.85 9.64
CA SER A 356 -4.18 16.76 9.21
C SER A 356 -3.38 17.91 9.80
N ILE A 357 -2.36 17.59 10.57
CA ILE A 357 -1.49 18.55 11.24
C ILE A 357 -0.08 18.39 10.70
N SER A 358 0.49 19.49 10.19
CA SER A 358 1.80 19.48 9.54
C SER A 358 2.79 20.38 10.28
N LEU A 359 4.02 19.91 10.50
CA LEU A 359 5.08 20.64 11.19
C LEU A 359 6.19 21.01 10.18
N ALA A 360 6.23 22.29 9.78
CA ALA A 360 7.21 22.83 8.85
C ALA A 360 8.39 23.45 9.63
N CYS A 361 9.36 22.63 10.02
CA CYS A 361 10.58 23.12 10.66
C CYS A 361 11.61 23.63 9.63
N GLU A 362 12.73 24.18 10.08
CA GLU A 362 13.78 24.73 9.22
C GLU A 362 14.28 23.74 8.15
N GLU A 363 14.29 22.46 8.47
CA GLU A 363 14.77 21.42 7.57
C GLU A 363 13.79 21.13 6.42
N TYR A 364 12.48 21.15 6.69
CA TYR A 364 11.47 20.69 5.74
C TYR A 364 10.51 21.77 5.23
N ALA A 365 10.59 23.01 5.75
CA ALA A 365 9.73 24.12 5.30
C ALA A 365 9.90 24.42 3.79
N LEU A 366 11.07 24.12 3.20
CA LEU A 366 11.34 24.34 1.78
C LEU A 366 10.48 23.46 0.87
N ASN A 367 9.91 22.37 1.38
CA ASN A 367 9.04 21.47 0.62
C ASN A 367 7.61 22.04 0.49
N LEU A 368 7.21 22.93 1.38
CA LEU A 368 5.85 23.47 1.47
C LEU A 368 5.35 24.13 0.18
N PRO A 369 6.09 25.00 -0.52
CA PRO A 369 5.60 25.65 -1.74
C PRO A 369 5.23 24.66 -2.85
N ALA A 370 6.00 23.58 -2.98
CA ALA A 370 5.72 22.51 -3.95
C ALA A 370 4.44 21.75 -3.59
N ILE A 371 4.26 21.46 -2.29
CA ILE A 371 3.06 20.79 -1.75
C ILE A 371 1.82 21.66 -2.01
N GLU A 372 1.85 22.95 -1.61
CA GLU A 372 0.71 23.87 -1.78
C GLU A 372 0.36 24.08 -3.27
N THR A 373 1.37 24.18 -4.13
CA THR A 373 1.16 24.24 -5.58
C THR A 373 0.47 22.97 -6.09
N TYR A 374 0.90 21.81 -5.59
CA TYR A 374 0.33 20.53 -6.01
C TYR A 374 -1.11 20.32 -5.53
N ILE A 375 -1.43 20.68 -4.28
CA ILE A 375 -2.79 20.54 -3.73
C ILE A 375 -3.73 21.69 -4.20
N GLY A 376 -3.17 22.80 -4.71
CA GLY A 376 -3.90 23.92 -5.29
C GLY A 376 -4.45 24.93 -4.28
N HIS A 377 -3.99 24.88 -3.03
CA HIS A 377 -4.33 25.87 -1.98
C HIS A 377 -3.23 25.96 -0.93
N SER A 378 -3.23 27.04 -0.16
CA SER A 378 -2.33 27.20 1.00
C SER A 378 -2.90 26.49 2.22
N ILE A 379 -2.03 25.80 2.97
CA ILE A 379 -2.41 25.13 4.21
C ILE A 379 -2.57 26.20 5.30
N PRO A 380 -3.71 26.24 6.02
CA PRO A 380 -3.93 27.23 7.07
C PRO A 380 -2.87 27.17 8.17
N VAL A 381 -2.25 28.29 8.46
CA VAL A 381 -1.20 28.40 9.49
C VAL A 381 -1.83 28.63 10.85
N SER A 382 -1.53 27.73 11.78
CA SER A 382 -1.91 27.83 13.19
C SER A 382 -0.73 28.30 14.05
N LYS A 383 -1.04 28.98 15.15
CA LYS A 383 -0.05 29.48 16.11
C LYS A 383 -0.06 28.60 17.37
N TYR A 384 1.09 28.43 17.95
CA TYR A 384 1.25 27.82 19.28
C TYR A 384 2.01 28.78 20.19
N ASN A 385 1.90 28.59 21.51
CA ASN A 385 2.68 29.32 22.49
C ASN A 385 3.91 28.48 22.87
N PRO A 386 5.15 28.92 22.57
CA PRO A 386 6.37 28.18 22.96
C PRO A 386 6.50 27.93 24.47
N ASP A 387 5.96 28.82 25.29
CA ASP A 387 6.02 28.71 26.76
C ASP A 387 5.02 27.66 27.30
N ALA A 388 4.00 27.30 26.51
CA ALA A 388 3.01 26.30 26.84
C ALA A 388 3.38 24.87 26.39
N LEU A 389 4.49 24.71 25.65
CA LEU A 389 4.97 23.40 25.21
C LEU A 389 5.38 22.54 26.42
N MET A 390 5.13 21.24 26.32
CA MET A 390 5.60 20.27 27.32
C MET A 390 7.10 20.42 27.56
N THR A 391 7.50 20.63 28.82
CA THR A 391 8.90 20.88 29.19
C THR A 391 9.66 19.62 29.54
N ASP A 392 8.99 18.67 30.19
CA ASP A 392 9.59 17.45 30.73
C ASP A 392 9.23 16.25 29.87
N LEU A 393 9.92 16.15 28.70
CA LEU A 393 9.78 14.97 27.86
C LEU A 393 10.44 13.74 28.53
N PRO A 394 9.75 12.61 28.66
CA PRO A 394 10.36 11.39 29.15
C PRO A 394 11.51 10.95 28.21
N LYS A 395 12.56 10.38 28.80
CA LYS A 395 13.66 9.84 27.97
C LYS A 395 13.13 8.76 27.03
N PRO A 396 13.45 8.85 25.73
CA PRO A 396 12.90 7.93 24.76
C PRO A 396 13.33 6.47 25.04
N LEU A 397 12.38 5.55 24.94
CA LEU A 397 12.69 4.13 24.95
C LEU A 397 13.50 3.78 23.70
N ARG A 398 14.49 2.89 23.87
CA ARG A 398 15.30 2.41 22.74
C ARG A 398 14.84 1.02 22.33
N LEU A 399 14.72 0.79 21.02
CA LEU A 399 14.50 -0.55 20.50
C LEU A 399 15.72 -1.45 20.82
N THR A 400 15.49 -2.53 21.52
CA THR A 400 16.50 -3.57 21.70
C THR A 400 16.68 -4.31 20.38
N ARG A 401 17.72 -3.95 19.62
CA ARG A 401 18.11 -4.72 18.43
C ARG A 401 18.79 -6.03 18.92
N PRO A 402 18.35 -7.22 18.47
CA PRO A 402 19.12 -8.43 18.76
C PRO A 402 20.53 -8.23 18.22
N ARG A 403 21.54 -8.42 19.06
CA ARG A 403 22.95 -8.43 18.64
C ARG A 403 23.10 -9.52 17.59
N THR A 404 23.30 -9.17 16.35
CA THR A 404 23.79 -10.09 15.32
C THR A 404 25.22 -10.45 15.72
N GLY A 405 25.35 -11.54 16.48
CA GLY A 405 26.63 -12.12 16.77
C GLY A 405 27.22 -12.77 15.54
N ASN A 406 28.16 -12.10 14.89
CA ASN A 406 29.19 -12.71 14.06
C ASN A 406 30.36 -11.72 13.93
N GLY A 407 31.06 -11.51 15.02
CA GLY A 407 32.45 -11.08 14.96
C GLY A 407 33.32 -12.32 14.88
N PRO A 408 34.33 -12.40 13.99
CA PRO A 408 35.20 -13.57 13.93
C PRO A 408 35.95 -13.73 15.25
N HIS A 409 35.79 -14.88 15.87
CA HIS A 409 36.64 -15.31 16.99
C HIS A 409 38.12 -15.25 16.55
N ARG A 410 38.83 -14.22 16.97
CA ARG A 410 40.29 -14.25 16.96
C ARG A 410 40.75 -15.29 17.98
N THR A 411 41.04 -16.49 17.49
CA THR A 411 41.82 -17.49 18.22
C THR A 411 43.23 -16.95 18.41
N GLY A 412 43.52 -16.53 19.61
CA GLY A 412 44.88 -16.14 20.02
C GLY A 412 45.80 -17.33 19.98
N ALA A 413 46.78 -17.30 19.08
CA ALA A 413 47.88 -18.24 19.10
C ALA A 413 48.77 -18.01 20.35
N PRO A 414 49.24 -19.08 21.03
CA PRO A 414 50.11 -18.94 22.21
C PRO A 414 51.50 -18.45 21.81
N ARG A 415 51.96 -17.35 22.42
CA ARG A 415 53.30 -16.83 22.27
C ARG A 415 54.29 -17.76 22.96
N ASN A 416 55.05 -18.50 22.18
CA ASN A 416 56.20 -19.29 22.64
C ASN A 416 57.32 -18.36 23.15
N ARG A 417 57.55 -18.33 24.45
CA ARG A 417 58.73 -17.70 25.06
C ARG A 417 59.92 -18.64 24.88
N ARG A 418 60.81 -18.37 23.94
CA ARG A 418 62.14 -18.92 23.95
C ARG A 418 62.99 -18.22 25.03
N ARG A 419 63.44 -18.97 26.01
CA ARG A 419 64.59 -18.62 26.91
C ARG A 419 65.84 -18.89 26.13
N SER A 420 66.65 -17.83 25.98
CA SER A 420 68.09 -17.96 25.63
C SER A 420 68.90 -18.16 26.90
N GLY A 421 69.65 -19.21 26.92
CA GLY A 421 70.86 -19.33 27.71
C GLY A 421 72.02 -18.81 26.95
#